data_50f868f8a1d158b47628a9e69f71e711
#
_entry.id   50f868f8a1d158b47628a9e69f71e711
#
_cell.length_a   1.000
_cell.length_b   1.000
_cell.length_c   1.000
_cell.angle_alpha   90.00
_cell.angle_beta   90.00
_cell.angle_gamma   90.00
#
_symmetry.space_group_name_H-M   'P 1'
#
loop_
_entity.id
_entity.type
_entity.pdbx_description
1 polymer ?
#
loop_
_entity_poly.entity_id
_entity_poly.type
_entity_poly.pdbx_seq_one_letter_code
_entity_poly.pdbx_strand_id
1 'polypeptide(L)'
;VEILIVILAVAAILIIYFLGKSSVKRASSRPIGSTASGADITRRARPASVARIQPLPLTPSQPPPDELAAFRFLGSDSLSAGRRESLGEDLRRLPRPPLSLYKLVSPELLDSATSSQISDLITSEALIAAQVLARVNSPFYGLRRPVVSIGQAITFLGLNSVRGICLQYMLEASVRTSSPERQKVFDMISSASALAGELCFKLAQRLELPAQGSLVTQVVLSFLGHLATASLLPLDSILWSPGKGLLERASAEQLRLGLSATEIGSLLMQEWGLPASLIAEVAEIDRMLVTPVEQIEPGRSAGLALCYFCARLGERLALGSVSDLAAFDLAADASMDFFYLRRHLDSPRLARLAEFLHSAELVKSVHQMQLAFLARD
;
A
#
# COMPACT_ATOMS: atom_id res chain seq x y z
N VAL A 1 25.77 -27.77 -11.21
CA VAL A 1 24.76 -28.70 -11.69
C VAL A 1 23.37 -28.17 -11.38
N GLU A 2 23.09 -27.63 -10.22
CA GLU A 2 21.77 -27.11 -9.84
C GLU A 2 21.29 -25.91 -10.67
N ILE A 3 22.19 -24.98 -11.04
CA ILE A 3 21.84 -23.82 -11.88
C ILE A 3 21.42 -24.25 -13.29
N LEU A 4 22.02 -25.30 -13.81
CA LEU A 4 21.69 -25.84 -15.15
C LEU A 4 20.30 -26.50 -15.15
N ILE A 5 19.92 -27.14 -14.07
CA ILE A 5 18.58 -27.77 -13.89
C ILE A 5 17.49 -26.72 -13.83
N VAL A 6 17.72 -25.62 -13.12
CA VAL A 6 16.77 -24.50 -13.04
C VAL A 6 16.58 -23.83 -14.41
N ILE A 7 17.66 -23.63 -15.17
CA ILE A 7 17.59 -23.05 -16.53
C ILE A 7 16.81 -23.97 -17.48
N LEU A 8 17.03 -25.28 -17.41
CA LEU A 8 16.30 -26.26 -18.22
C LEU A 8 14.82 -26.36 -17.84
N ALA A 9 14.47 -26.24 -16.55
CA ALA A 9 13.09 -26.23 -16.09
C ALA A 9 12.33 -24.98 -16.57
N VAL A 10 12.96 -23.82 -16.52
CA VAL A 10 12.38 -22.55 -17.04
C VAL A 10 12.21 -22.60 -18.56
N ALA A 11 13.17 -23.17 -19.28
CA ALA A 11 13.07 -23.34 -20.73
C ALA A 11 11.94 -24.31 -21.14
N ALA A 12 11.74 -25.40 -20.38
CA ALA A 12 10.66 -26.37 -20.62
C ALA A 12 9.27 -25.76 -20.40
N ILE A 13 9.11 -24.93 -19.36
CA ILE A 13 7.86 -24.21 -19.06
C ILE A 13 7.54 -23.20 -20.17
N LEU A 14 8.55 -22.51 -20.72
CA LEU A 14 8.37 -21.57 -21.82
C LEU A 14 7.98 -22.28 -23.12
N ILE A 15 8.52 -23.46 -23.40
CA ILE A 15 8.20 -24.26 -24.60
C ILE A 15 6.75 -24.79 -24.52
N ILE A 16 6.29 -25.27 -23.38
CA ILE A 16 4.91 -25.73 -23.18
C ILE A 16 3.92 -24.57 -23.32
N TYR A 17 4.26 -23.38 -22.83
CA TYR A 17 3.46 -22.19 -22.97
C TYR A 17 3.31 -21.71 -24.42
N PHE A 18 4.38 -21.83 -25.24
CA PHE A 18 4.35 -21.45 -26.65
C PHE A 18 3.61 -22.45 -27.55
N LEU A 19 3.65 -23.74 -27.25
CA LEU A 19 2.98 -24.79 -28.04
C LEU A 19 1.47 -24.87 -27.78
N GLY A 20 1.00 -24.42 -26.62
CA GLY A 20 -0.44 -24.39 -26.28
C GLY A 20 -1.26 -23.31 -27.00
N LYS A 21 -0.65 -22.38 -27.71
CA LYS A 21 -1.31 -21.20 -28.30
C LYS A 21 -1.67 -21.28 -29.80
N SER A 22 -1.51 -22.43 -30.44
CA SER A 22 -1.71 -22.55 -31.90
C SER A 22 -2.95 -23.32 -32.34
N SER A 23 -4.05 -23.29 -31.58
CA SER A 23 -5.27 -23.96 -32.06
C SER A 23 -6.56 -23.24 -31.59
N VAL A 24 -6.91 -22.11 -32.24
CA VAL A 24 -8.31 -21.66 -32.27
C VAL A 24 -8.65 -21.22 -33.69
N LYS A 25 -9.49 -22.01 -34.32
CA LYS A 25 -10.01 -21.85 -35.69
C LYS A 25 -10.89 -20.63 -35.86
N ARG A 26 -10.71 -19.92 -36.98
CA ARG A 26 -11.63 -18.93 -37.54
C ARG A 26 -13.02 -19.55 -37.80
N ALA A 27 -14.06 -18.87 -37.41
CA ALA A 27 -15.41 -19.04 -37.92
C ALA A 27 -15.86 -17.76 -38.64
N SER A 28 -16.37 -17.94 -39.84
CA SER A 28 -16.67 -16.94 -40.84
C SER A 28 -17.96 -16.17 -40.58
N SER A 29 -17.95 -14.91 -40.94
CA SER A 29 -19.09 -13.99 -41.06
C SER A 29 -19.91 -14.25 -42.31
N ARG A 30 -21.24 -14.19 -42.20
CA ARG A 30 -22.14 -13.94 -43.33
C ARG A 30 -23.10 -12.80 -42.97
N PRO A 31 -23.38 -11.87 -43.86
CA PRO A 31 -24.32 -10.79 -43.64
C PRO A 31 -25.74 -11.18 -44.13
N ILE A 32 -26.78 -10.72 -43.46
CA ILE A 32 -28.16 -10.73 -43.99
C ILE A 32 -28.71 -9.30 -43.90
N GLY A 33 -29.28 -8.91 -45.00
CA GLY A 33 -29.71 -7.56 -45.35
C GLY A 33 -31.04 -7.09 -44.77
N SER A 34 -31.21 -5.84 -45.08
CA SER A 34 -32.29 -4.89 -44.95
C SER A 34 -33.73 -5.39 -45.03
N THR A 35 -34.65 -4.80 -44.27
CA THR A 35 -35.66 -3.83 -44.74
C THR A 35 -36.65 -3.47 -43.63
N ALA A 36 -37.09 -2.22 -43.70
CA ALA A 36 -38.39 -1.66 -43.44
C ALA A 36 -38.74 -1.06 -42.07
N SER A 37 -38.83 0.25 -42.14
CA SER A 37 -40.01 1.10 -41.88
C SER A 37 -40.46 1.34 -40.43
N GLY A 38 -40.21 2.56 -39.99
CA GLY A 38 -41.13 3.57 -39.47
C GLY A 38 -42.06 3.21 -38.32
N ALA A 39 -41.77 3.71 -37.15
CA ALA A 39 -42.75 4.34 -36.30
C ALA A 39 -42.06 5.11 -35.15
N ASP A 40 -42.36 6.34 -35.14
CA ASP A 40 -42.11 7.40 -34.20
C ASP A 40 -42.59 7.02 -32.79
N ILE A 41 -41.70 7.02 -31.79
CA ILE A 41 -42.04 7.29 -30.39
C ILE A 41 -40.87 7.98 -29.73
N THR A 42 -40.87 9.30 -29.74
CA THR A 42 -40.08 10.16 -28.85
C THR A 42 -40.51 9.95 -27.40
N ARG A 43 -39.88 8.99 -26.73
CA ARG A 43 -39.93 8.93 -25.27
C ARG A 43 -38.55 9.34 -24.75
N ARG A 44 -38.40 10.65 -24.50
CA ARG A 44 -37.29 11.21 -23.71
C ARG A 44 -37.22 10.45 -22.40
N ALA A 45 -36.25 9.53 -22.29
CA ALA A 45 -35.81 9.02 -21.01
C ALA A 45 -35.18 10.21 -20.24
N ARG A 46 -35.80 10.62 -19.15
CA ARG A 46 -35.24 11.50 -18.17
C ARG A 46 -33.95 10.84 -17.68
N PRO A 47 -32.80 11.56 -17.62
CA PRO A 47 -31.62 11.05 -16.97
C PRO A 47 -32.01 10.73 -15.52
N ALA A 48 -31.70 9.50 -15.08
CA ALA A 48 -31.82 9.10 -13.69
C ALA A 48 -31.13 10.18 -12.84
N SER A 49 -31.88 10.69 -11.86
CA SER A 49 -31.34 11.70 -10.95
C SER A 49 -30.09 11.09 -10.30
N VAL A 50 -28.93 11.70 -10.56
CA VAL A 50 -27.71 11.46 -9.79
C VAL A 50 -28.11 11.73 -8.34
N ALA A 51 -28.15 10.66 -7.54
CA ALA A 51 -28.41 10.77 -6.12
C ALA A 51 -27.36 11.76 -5.58
N ARG A 52 -27.85 12.91 -5.13
CA ARG A 52 -27.04 13.92 -4.45
C ARG A 52 -26.49 13.21 -3.22
N ILE A 53 -25.21 12.83 -3.24
CA ILE A 53 -24.50 12.32 -2.07
C ILE A 53 -24.61 13.44 -1.04
N GLN A 54 -25.46 13.21 -0.03
CA GLN A 54 -25.54 14.13 1.09
C GLN A 54 -24.18 14.08 1.80
N PRO A 55 -23.60 15.22 2.20
CA PRO A 55 -22.44 15.23 3.07
C PRO A 55 -22.78 14.37 4.31
N LEU A 56 -21.87 13.51 4.73
CA LEU A 56 -22.04 12.78 6.00
C LEU A 56 -22.48 13.76 7.08
N PRO A 57 -23.55 13.44 7.84
CA PRO A 57 -23.97 14.31 8.90
C PRO A 57 -22.82 14.48 9.88
N LEU A 58 -22.45 15.72 10.19
CA LEU A 58 -21.51 16.07 11.23
C LEU A 58 -21.94 15.35 12.51
N THR A 59 -21.28 14.25 12.82
CA THR A 59 -21.55 13.51 14.04
C THR A 59 -21.23 14.45 15.21
N PRO A 60 -22.12 14.63 16.20
CA PRO A 60 -21.80 15.42 17.37
C PRO A 60 -20.49 14.90 17.95
N SER A 61 -19.67 15.81 18.49
CA SER A 61 -18.39 15.49 19.13
C SER A 61 -18.60 14.49 20.27
N GLN A 62 -18.65 13.21 19.93
CA GLN A 62 -18.66 12.17 20.97
C GLN A 62 -17.27 12.10 21.59
N PRO A 63 -17.17 11.97 22.93
CA PRO A 63 -15.89 11.72 23.56
C PRO A 63 -15.29 10.42 23.01
N PRO A 64 -13.95 10.36 22.87
CA PRO A 64 -13.31 9.11 22.46
C PRO A 64 -13.57 8.00 23.47
N PRO A 65 -13.63 6.73 23.02
CA PRO A 65 -13.67 5.57 23.91
C PRO A 65 -12.53 5.66 24.94
N ASP A 66 -12.76 5.19 26.16
CA ASP A 66 -11.80 5.32 27.28
C ASP A 66 -10.43 4.75 26.94
N GLU A 67 -10.38 3.60 26.26
CA GLU A 67 -9.13 2.97 25.83
C GLU A 67 -8.34 3.85 24.85
N LEU A 68 -9.03 4.47 23.91
CA LEU A 68 -8.41 5.38 22.94
C LEU A 68 -7.98 6.71 23.60
N ALA A 69 -8.78 7.21 24.54
CA ALA A 69 -8.48 8.42 25.30
C ALA A 69 -7.25 8.26 26.20
N ALA A 70 -7.08 7.06 26.77
CA ALA A 70 -5.96 6.72 27.66
C ALA A 70 -4.66 6.39 26.89
N PHE A 71 -4.75 5.96 25.64
CA PHE A 71 -3.57 5.54 24.88
C PHE A 71 -2.70 6.73 24.45
N ARG A 72 -1.40 6.53 24.50
CA ARG A 72 -0.38 7.47 24.02
C ARG A 72 0.75 6.69 23.38
N PHE A 73 1.23 7.15 22.24
CA PHE A 73 2.46 6.63 21.65
C PHE A 73 3.66 7.05 22.51
N LEU A 74 4.41 6.07 23.01
CA LEU A 74 5.59 6.28 23.81
C LEU A 74 6.78 6.57 22.88
N GLY A 75 7.50 7.66 23.15
CA GLY A 75 8.73 8.00 22.44
C GLY A 75 9.94 7.24 22.98
N SER A 76 11.05 7.25 22.25
CA SER A 76 12.31 6.58 22.64
C SER A 76 12.91 7.12 23.95
N ASP A 77 12.56 8.33 24.34
CA ASP A 77 12.93 8.97 25.63
C ASP A 77 12.28 8.27 26.84
N SER A 78 11.18 7.57 26.66
CA SER A 78 10.53 6.77 27.71
C SER A 78 11.33 5.50 28.08
N LEU A 79 12.25 5.06 27.23
CA LEU A 79 13.09 3.88 27.48
C LEU A 79 14.25 4.21 28.43
N SER A 80 14.58 3.24 29.31
CA SER A 80 15.87 3.30 30.02
C SER A 80 17.06 3.25 29.05
N ALA A 81 18.21 3.79 29.44
CA ALA A 81 19.40 3.80 28.60
C ALA A 81 19.80 2.41 28.10
N GLY A 82 19.82 1.40 28.98
CA GLY A 82 20.16 0.02 28.62
C GLY A 82 19.14 -0.61 27.66
N ARG A 83 17.83 -0.31 27.81
CA ARG A 83 16.81 -0.83 26.89
C ARG A 83 16.90 -0.19 25.51
N ARG A 84 17.22 1.11 25.46
CA ARG A 84 17.42 1.84 24.21
C ARG A 84 18.64 1.30 23.46
N GLU A 85 19.74 1.04 24.17
CA GLU A 85 20.96 0.47 23.60
C GLU A 85 20.72 -0.93 23.03
N SER A 86 20.08 -1.83 23.80
CA SER A 86 19.74 -3.17 23.37
C SER A 86 18.84 -3.15 22.13
N LEU A 87 17.80 -2.32 22.12
CA LEU A 87 16.89 -2.18 20.96
C LEU A 87 17.67 -1.65 19.72
N GLY A 88 18.57 -0.69 19.91
CA GLY A 88 19.42 -0.19 18.84
C GLY A 88 20.33 -1.27 18.26
N GLU A 89 20.91 -2.15 19.10
CA GLU A 89 21.67 -3.31 18.63
C GLU A 89 20.83 -4.29 17.81
N ASP A 90 19.62 -4.60 18.27
CA ASP A 90 18.72 -5.49 17.58
C ASP A 90 18.31 -4.91 16.21
N LEU A 91 18.01 -3.59 16.13
CA LEU A 91 17.69 -2.91 14.87
C LEU A 91 18.88 -2.89 13.90
N ARG A 92 20.13 -2.74 14.38
CA ARG A 92 21.33 -2.81 13.54
C ARG A 92 21.58 -4.19 12.93
N ARG A 93 21.01 -5.26 13.51
CA ARG A 93 21.09 -6.63 12.95
C ARG A 93 20.11 -6.85 11.79
N LEU A 94 19.10 -5.99 11.64
CA LEU A 94 18.18 -6.10 10.51
C LEU A 94 18.91 -5.76 9.20
N PRO A 95 18.67 -6.52 8.12
CA PRO A 95 19.31 -6.28 6.83
C PRO A 95 19.01 -4.88 6.31
N ARG A 96 20.07 -4.17 5.88
CA ARG A 96 19.91 -2.87 5.23
C ARG A 96 19.57 -3.04 3.76
N PRO A 97 18.61 -2.29 3.22
CA PRO A 97 18.39 -2.23 1.78
C PRO A 97 19.61 -1.69 1.03
N PRO A 98 19.76 -1.96 -0.27
CA PRO A 98 20.81 -1.37 -1.10
C PRO A 98 20.79 0.16 -1.03
N LEU A 99 22.00 0.77 -0.92
CA LEU A 99 22.16 2.23 -0.78
C LEU A 99 21.53 3.03 -1.92
N SER A 100 21.50 2.48 -3.14
CA SER A 100 20.85 3.06 -4.30
C SER A 100 19.36 3.33 -4.08
N LEU A 101 18.69 2.48 -3.30
CA LEU A 101 17.25 2.68 -2.99
C LEU A 101 17.00 3.87 -2.07
N TYR A 102 17.97 4.29 -1.24
CA TYR A 102 17.82 5.49 -0.42
C TYR A 102 17.67 6.76 -1.25
N LYS A 103 18.26 6.79 -2.44
CA LYS A 103 18.07 7.91 -3.37
C LYS A 103 16.63 8.04 -3.84
N LEU A 104 15.88 6.92 -3.94
CA LEU A 104 14.47 6.96 -4.34
C LEU A 104 13.55 7.67 -3.33
N VAL A 105 13.99 7.79 -2.08
CA VAL A 105 13.25 8.45 -0.98
C VAL A 105 13.85 9.80 -0.61
N SER A 106 14.89 10.27 -1.31
CA SER A 106 15.46 11.59 -1.06
C SER A 106 14.49 12.69 -1.52
N PRO A 107 14.40 13.84 -0.80
CA PRO A 107 13.52 14.94 -1.17
C PRO A 107 13.77 15.41 -2.60
N GLU A 108 15.03 15.47 -3.03
CA GLU A 108 15.39 15.92 -4.38
C GLU A 108 14.80 15.02 -5.47
N LEU A 109 14.78 13.69 -5.24
CA LEU A 109 14.18 12.74 -6.17
C LEU A 109 12.66 12.65 -6.03
N LEU A 110 12.11 12.90 -4.85
CA LEU A 110 10.64 12.89 -4.65
C LEU A 110 9.97 14.01 -5.42
N ASP A 111 10.56 15.20 -5.40
CA ASP A 111 9.93 16.43 -5.90
C ASP A 111 10.32 16.78 -7.36
N SER A 112 11.51 16.43 -7.81
CA SER A 112 12.07 16.93 -9.07
C SER A 112 12.69 15.90 -10.00
N ALA A 113 12.72 14.61 -9.65
CA ALA A 113 13.37 13.59 -10.49
C ALA A 113 12.68 13.41 -11.83
N THR A 114 13.48 13.39 -12.87
CA THR A 114 13.03 13.00 -14.21
C THR A 114 12.88 11.48 -14.33
N SER A 115 12.08 11.05 -15.28
CA SER A 115 11.92 9.61 -15.59
C SER A 115 13.27 8.94 -15.96
N SER A 116 14.19 9.69 -16.59
CA SER A 116 15.53 9.19 -16.93
C SER A 116 16.34 8.93 -15.67
N GLN A 117 16.41 9.88 -14.74
CA GLN A 117 17.18 9.72 -13.50
C GLN A 117 16.72 8.52 -12.67
N ILE A 118 15.41 8.30 -12.55
CA ILE A 118 14.86 7.14 -11.85
C ILE A 118 15.17 5.84 -12.64
N SER A 119 15.03 5.87 -13.96
CA SER A 119 15.35 4.72 -14.81
C SER A 119 16.83 4.31 -14.65
N ASP A 120 17.75 5.27 -14.71
CA ASP A 120 19.18 5.03 -14.58
C ASP A 120 19.52 4.47 -13.20
N LEU A 121 18.92 5.04 -12.15
CA LEU A 121 19.10 4.58 -10.77
C LEU A 121 18.63 3.13 -10.59
N ILE A 122 17.45 2.78 -11.08
CA ILE A 122 16.91 1.42 -10.97
C ILE A 122 17.75 0.46 -11.83
N THR A 123 18.14 0.87 -13.04
CA THR A 123 18.90 0.03 -13.96
C THR A 123 20.32 -0.26 -13.43
N SER A 124 20.89 0.65 -12.63
CA SER A 124 22.20 0.43 -12.00
C SER A 124 22.19 -0.73 -10.98
N GLU A 125 21.00 -1.16 -10.53
CA GLU A 125 20.80 -2.25 -9.58
C GLU A 125 20.07 -3.41 -10.26
N ALA A 126 20.84 -4.36 -10.81
CA ALA A 126 20.30 -5.44 -11.64
C ALA A 126 19.17 -6.23 -10.95
N LEU A 127 19.28 -6.46 -9.63
CA LEU A 127 18.28 -7.21 -8.87
C LEU A 127 16.97 -6.44 -8.75
N ILE A 128 17.05 -5.13 -8.52
CA ILE A 128 15.88 -4.25 -8.44
C ILE A 128 15.22 -4.13 -9.82
N ALA A 129 16.02 -3.92 -10.86
CA ALA A 129 15.51 -3.86 -12.23
C ALA A 129 14.76 -5.15 -12.61
N ALA A 130 15.32 -6.31 -12.27
CA ALA A 130 14.67 -7.60 -12.50
C ALA A 130 13.34 -7.72 -11.74
N GLN A 131 13.28 -7.31 -10.48
CA GLN A 131 12.05 -7.33 -9.66
C GLN A 131 10.98 -6.37 -10.22
N VAL A 132 11.38 -5.16 -10.59
CA VAL A 132 10.46 -4.20 -11.22
C VAL A 132 9.88 -4.79 -12.52
N LEU A 133 10.73 -5.33 -13.38
CA LEU A 133 10.28 -5.94 -14.64
C LEU A 133 9.40 -7.17 -14.42
N ALA A 134 9.73 -8.03 -13.46
CA ALA A 134 8.90 -9.18 -13.09
C ALA A 134 7.52 -8.73 -12.59
N ARG A 135 7.48 -7.71 -11.73
CA ARG A 135 6.23 -7.17 -11.19
C ARG A 135 5.37 -6.53 -12.27
N VAL A 136 5.97 -5.68 -13.13
CA VAL A 136 5.28 -5.02 -14.24
C VAL A 136 4.71 -6.03 -15.24
N ASN A 137 5.43 -7.11 -15.51
CA ASN A 137 4.99 -8.17 -16.42
C ASN A 137 4.06 -9.21 -15.78
N SER A 138 3.72 -9.04 -14.49
CA SER A 138 2.79 -9.94 -13.83
C SER A 138 1.39 -9.86 -14.45
N PRO A 139 0.55 -10.91 -14.33
CA PRO A 139 -0.83 -10.92 -14.82
C PRO A 139 -1.68 -9.76 -14.28
N PHE A 140 -1.28 -9.20 -13.14
CA PHE A 140 -1.94 -8.05 -12.52
C PHE A 140 -2.08 -6.85 -13.47
N TYR A 141 -1.01 -6.51 -14.22
CA TYR A 141 -1.06 -5.37 -15.15
C TYR A 141 -1.68 -5.70 -16.51
N GLY A 142 -1.94 -6.97 -16.81
CA GLY A 142 -2.67 -7.40 -18.00
C GLY A 142 -2.04 -6.97 -19.33
N LEU A 143 -0.71 -6.85 -19.38
CA LEU A 143 0.01 -6.35 -20.54
C LEU A 143 -0.15 -7.28 -21.76
N ARG A 144 -0.45 -6.70 -22.91
CA ARG A 144 -0.50 -7.46 -24.19
C ARG A 144 0.88 -7.84 -24.71
N ARG A 145 1.91 -7.07 -24.35
CA ARG A 145 3.31 -7.31 -24.71
C ARG A 145 4.18 -7.13 -23.49
N PRO A 146 5.20 -7.96 -23.28
CA PRO A 146 6.11 -7.79 -22.16
C PRO A 146 6.86 -6.46 -22.23
N VAL A 147 7.03 -5.82 -21.08
CA VAL A 147 7.91 -4.68 -20.87
C VAL A 147 9.32 -5.21 -20.64
N VAL A 148 10.30 -4.71 -21.39
CA VAL A 148 11.68 -5.23 -21.38
C VAL A 148 12.69 -4.22 -20.82
N SER A 149 12.28 -3.01 -20.48
CA SER A 149 13.15 -1.99 -19.89
C SER A 149 12.45 -1.17 -18.81
N ILE A 150 13.24 -0.61 -17.88
CA ILE A 150 12.71 0.28 -16.82
C ILE A 150 12.08 1.53 -17.40
N GLY A 151 12.67 2.10 -18.47
CA GLY A 151 12.07 3.25 -19.16
C GLY A 151 10.67 2.93 -19.72
N GLN A 152 10.47 1.74 -20.29
CA GLN A 152 9.14 1.29 -20.72
C GLN A 152 8.20 1.09 -19.53
N ALA A 153 8.69 0.52 -18.42
CA ALA A 153 7.91 0.37 -17.19
C ALA A 153 7.42 1.73 -16.66
N ILE A 154 8.28 2.74 -16.63
CA ILE A 154 7.93 4.10 -16.23
C ILE A 154 6.93 4.73 -17.20
N THR A 155 7.12 4.56 -18.50
CA THR A 155 6.18 5.08 -19.52
C THR A 155 4.80 4.45 -19.38
N PHE A 156 4.73 3.16 -19.05
CA PHE A 156 3.47 2.42 -18.98
C PHE A 156 2.74 2.62 -17.65
N LEU A 157 3.45 2.51 -16.52
CA LEU A 157 2.88 2.56 -15.17
C LEU A 157 2.95 3.96 -14.53
N GLY A 158 3.79 4.83 -15.06
CA GLY A 158 4.15 6.08 -14.42
C GLY A 158 5.28 5.93 -13.40
N LEU A 159 5.95 7.05 -13.14
CA LEU A 159 7.13 7.13 -12.27
C LEU A 159 6.82 6.70 -10.83
N ASN A 160 5.70 7.16 -10.29
CA ASN A 160 5.32 6.88 -8.89
C ASN A 160 4.99 5.40 -8.66
N SER A 161 4.36 4.73 -9.63
CA SER A 161 4.09 3.29 -9.53
C SER A 161 5.39 2.47 -9.53
N VAL A 162 6.33 2.82 -10.40
CA VAL A 162 7.62 2.13 -10.45
C VAL A 162 8.42 2.38 -9.17
N ARG A 163 8.41 3.60 -8.65
CA ARG A 163 9.00 3.93 -7.34
C ARG A 163 8.38 3.10 -6.22
N GLY A 164 7.04 3.01 -6.18
CA GLY A 164 6.31 2.17 -5.21
C GLY A 164 6.75 0.70 -5.25
N ILE A 165 6.94 0.13 -6.44
CA ILE A 165 7.46 -1.24 -6.61
C ILE A 165 8.86 -1.38 -6.01
N CYS A 166 9.75 -0.40 -6.23
CA CYS A 166 11.09 -0.41 -5.65
C CYS A 166 11.07 -0.34 -4.12
N LEU A 167 10.22 0.52 -3.56
CA LEU A 167 10.05 0.66 -2.12
C LEU A 167 9.48 -0.63 -1.50
N GLN A 168 8.52 -1.25 -2.17
CA GLN A 168 7.98 -2.54 -1.73
C GLN A 168 9.07 -3.62 -1.71
N TYR A 169 9.90 -3.69 -2.74
CA TYR A 169 11.04 -4.60 -2.75
C TYR A 169 12.03 -4.31 -1.61
N MET A 170 12.26 -3.03 -1.31
CA MET A 170 13.11 -2.61 -0.19
C MET A 170 12.59 -3.16 1.15
N LEU A 171 11.26 -3.08 1.37
CA LEU A 171 10.63 -3.64 2.58
C LEU A 171 10.79 -5.17 2.64
N GLU A 172 10.48 -5.87 1.56
CA GLU A 172 10.58 -7.33 1.47
C GLU A 172 12.03 -7.81 1.67
N ALA A 173 13.01 -7.05 1.18
CA ALA A 173 14.43 -7.38 1.33
C ALA A 173 14.98 -7.13 2.74
N SER A 174 14.34 -6.26 3.52
CA SER A 174 14.76 -5.89 4.88
C SER A 174 14.41 -6.95 5.93
N VAL A 175 13.57 -7.92 5.59
CA VAL A 175 13.14 -8.97 6.51
C VAL A 175 13.22 -10.33 5.82
N ARG A 176 14.08 -11.18 6.35
CA ARG A 176 14.22 -12.57 5.91
C ARG A 176 14.30 -13.47 7.13
N THR A 177 13.61 -14.58 7.07
CA THR A 177 13.58 -15.55 8.17
C THR A 177 13.61 -16.97 7.64
N SER A 178 14.12 -17.90 8.44
CA SER A 178 14.04 -19.34 8.19
C SER A 178 12.78 -19.98 8.77
N SER A 179 11.98 -19.21 9.58
CA SER A 179 10.70 -19.70 10.11
C SER A 179 9.58 -19.48 9.10
N PRO A 180 8.91 -20.54 8.61
CA PRO A 180 7.77 -20.40 7.70
C PRO A 180 6.61 -19.60 8.31
N GLU A 181 6.36 -19.75 9.61
CA GLU A 181 5.28 -19.06 10.30
C GLU A 181 5.57 -17.55 10.37
N ARG A 182 6.81 -17.15 10.66
CA ARG A 182 7.22 -15.75 10.66
C ARG A 182 7.20 -15.17 9.24
N GLN A 183 7.59 -15.97 8.25
CA GLN A 183 7.52 -15.56 6.85
C GLN A 183 6.09 -15.21 6.43
N LYS A 184 5.09 -16.00 6.84
CA LYS A 184 3.68 -15.67 6.59
C LYS A 184 3.26 -14.33 7.17
N VAL A 185 3.74 -13.98 8.37
CA VAL A 185 3.48 -12.67 8.96
C VAL A 185 4.12 -11.55 8.11
N PHE A 186 5.37 -11.74 7.68
CA PHE A 186 6.04 -10.77 6.81
C PHE A 186 5.33 -10.61 5.48
N ASP A 187 4.86 -11.71 4.87
CA ASP A 187 4.12 -11.69 3.61
C ASP A 187 2.77 -10.96 3.77
N MET A 188 2.07 -11.13 4.89
CA MET A 188 0.85 -10.38 5.20
C MET A 188 1.13 -8.88 5.36
N ILE A 189 2.16 -8.49 6.11
CA ILE A 189 2.54 -7.08 6.29
C ILE A 189 2.96 -6.47 4.94
N SER A 190 3.74 -7.18 4.15
CA SER A 190 4.17 -6.74 2.82
C SER A 190 3.00 -6.60 1.85
N SER A 191 2.04 -7.53 1.91
CA SER A 191 0.81 -7.45 1.11
C SER A 191 -0.06 -6.26 1.53
N ALA A 192 -0.17 -5.99 2.83
CA ALA A 192 -0.87 -4.82 3.36
C ALA A 192 -0.22 -3.51 2.88
N SER A 193 1.11 -3.43 2.93
CA SER A 193 1.86 -2.28 2.42
C SER A 193 1.64 -2.06 0.92
N ALA A 194 1.67 -3.11 0.12
CA ALA A 194 1.46 -3.03 -1.32
C ALA A 194 0.03 -2.57 -1.67
N LEU A 195 -0.99 -3.12 -0.98
CA LEU A 195 -2.38 -2.70 -1.13
C LEU A 195 -2.59 -1.25 -0.70
N ALA A 196 -2.00 -0.85 0.44
CA ALA A 196 -2.05 0.52 0.92
C ALA A 196 -1.41 1.51 -0.06
N GLY A 197 -0.26 1.15 -0.65
CA GLY A 197 0.42 1.94 -1.68
C GLY A 197 -0.41 2.13 -2.94
N GLU A 198 -1.04 1.07 -3.44
CA GLU A 198 -1.92 1.13 -4.62
C GLU A 198 -3.17 1.98 -4.35
N LEU A 199 -3.83 1.77 -3.20
CA LEU A 199 -4.96 2.59 -2.77
C LEU A 199 -4.57 4.06 -2.70
N CYS A 200 -3.47 4.37 -2.03
CA CYS A 200 -2.98 5.74 -1.85
C CYS A 200 -2.68 6.40 -3.21
N PHE A 201 -1.99 5.69 -4.11
CA PHE A 201 -1.67 6.20 -5.44
C PHE A 201 -2.93 6.55 -6.25
N LYS A 202 -3.85 5.58 -6.38
CA LYS A 202 -5.07 5.75 -7.17
C LYS A 202 -6.00 6.82 -6.57
N LEU A 203 -6.17 6.83 -5.26
CA LEU A 203 -7.04 7.79 -4.58
C LEU A 203 -6.41 9.19 -4.58
N ALA A 204 -5.12 9.35 -4.29
CA ALA A 204 -4.44 10.64 -4.33
C ALA A 204 -4.50 11.27 -5.73
N GLN A 205 -4.35 10.45 -6.78
CA GLN A 205 -4.48 10.89 -8.17
C GLN A 205 -5.89 11.38 -8.48
N ARG A 206 -6.93 10.61 -8.12
CA ARG A 206 -8.34 10.96 -8.38
C ARG A 206 -8.83 12.15 -7.56
N LEU A 207 -8.29 12.31 -6.35
CA LEU A 207 -8.57 13.44 -5.46
C LEU A 207 -7.70 14.68 -5.78
N GLU A 208 -6.81 14.58 -6.78
CA GLU A 208 -5.90 15.65 -7.18
C GLU A 208 -5.07 16.21 -6.01
N LEU A 209 -4.67 15.33 -5.08
CA LEU A 209 -3.84 15.74 -3.95
C LEU A 209 -2.42 16.09 -4.42
N PRO A 210 -1.78 17.10 -3.81
CA PRO A 210 -0.40 17.42 -4.09
C PRO A 210 0.56 16.33 -3.64
N ALA A 211 1.78 16.30 -4.16
CA ALA A 211 2.87 15.42 -3.74
C ALA A 211 2.51 13.92 -3.69
N GLN A 212 1.75 13.43 -4.66
CA GLN A 212 1.22 12.05 -4.69
C GLN A 212 2.32 10.99 -4.50
N GLY A 213 3.49 11.20 -5.10
CA GLY A 213 4.63 10.29 -4.95
C GLY A 213 5.18 10.24 -3.52
N SER A 214 5.17 11.38 -2.82
CA SER A 214 5.55 11.46 -1.41
C SER A 214 4.55 10.72 -0.53
N LEU A 215 3.24 10.89 -0.75
CA LEU A 215 2.20 10.20 -0.01
C LEU A 215 2.32 8.67 -0.14
N VAL A 216 2.54 8.17 -1.37
CA VAL A 216 2.77 6.73 -1.60
C VAL A 216 4.03 6.24 -0.89
N THR A 217 5.10 7.02 -0.93
CA THR A 217 6.36 6.68 -0.23
C THR A 217 6.13 6.59 1.28
N GLN A 218 5.46 7.57 1.86
CA GLN A 218 5.15 7.62 3.29
C GLN A 218 4.31 6.41 3.73
N VAL A 219 3.22 6.11 3.01
CA VAL A 219 2.34 5.00 3.38
C VAL A 219 3.04 3.64 3.25
N VAL A 220 3.88 3.44 2.25
CA VAL A 220 4.64 2.19 2.11
C VAL A 220 5.66 2.07 3.24
N LEU A 221 6.41 3.12 3.54
CA LEU A 221 7.42 3.11 4.61
C LEU A 221 6.82 3.00 6.01
N SER A 222 5.57 3.38 6.25
CA SER A 222 4.92 3.19 7.55
C SER A 222 4.84 1.72 7.98
N PHE A 223 4.85 0.78 7.04
CA PHE A 223 4.88 -0.65 7.33
C PHE A 223 6.25 -1.19 7.77
N LEU A 224 7.32 -0.41 7.60
CA LEU A 224 8.67 -0.83 8.02
C LEU A 224 8.76 -1.11 9.52
N GLY A 225 8.11 -0.28 10.33
CA GLY A 225 8.03 -0.48 11.78
C GLY A 225 7.31 -1.78 12.13
N HIS A 226 6.24 -2.12 11.44
CA HIS A 226 5.50 -3.37 11.65
C HIS A 226 6.34 -4.60 11.29
N LEU A 227 7.14 -4.54 10.22
CA LEU A 227 8.09 -5.60 9.87
C LEU A 227 9.19 -5.73 10.93
N ALA A 228 9.71 -4.60 11.42
CA ALA A 228 10.71 -4.60 12.48
C ALA A 228 10.17 -5.20 13.79
N THR A 229 9.00 -4.78 14.25
CA THR A 229 8.37 -5.35 15.46
C THR A 229 8.07 -6.84 15.31
N ALA A 230 7.58 -7.26 14.15
CA ALA A 230 7.35 -8.68 13.86
C ALA A 230 8.65 -9.49 13.81
N SER A 231 9.80 -8.87 13.55
CA SER A 231 11.12 -9.51 13.64
C SER A 231 11.58 -9.67 15.10
N LEU A 232 11.26 -8.69 15.95
CA LEU A 232 11.72 -8.63 17.33
C LEU A 232 10.82 -9.39 18.31
N LEU A 233 9.53 -9.48 18.04
CA LEU A 233 8.57 -10.13 18.91
C LEU A 233 8.57 -11.66 18.77
N PRO A 234 8.29 -12.41 19.85
CA PRO A 234 7.92 -13.83 19.74
C PRO A 234 6.65 -13.97 18.88
N LEU A 235 6.54 -15.08 18.13
CA LEU A 235 5.44 -15.31 17.18
C LEU A 235 4.05 -15.24 17.82
N ASP A 236 3.88 -15.79 19.01
CA ASP A 236 2.64 -15.77 19.79
C ASP A 236 2.22 -14.38 20.26
N SER A 237 3.12 -13.43 20.15
CA SER A 237 2.93 -12.04 20.57
C SER A 237 2.64 -11.09 19.42
N ILE A 238 2.68 -11.59 18.18
CA ILE A 238 2.46 -10.78 16.97
C ILE A 238 0.95 -10.75 16.69
N LEU A 239 0.35 -9.56 16.78
CA LEU A 239 -1.10 -9.37 16.62
C LEU A 239 -1.50 -9.00 15.17
N TRP A 240 -0.92 -9.67 14.18
CA TRP A 240 -1.32 -9.55 12.78
C TRP A 240 -2.35 -10.61 12.42
N SER A 241 -3.60 -10.37 12.80
CA SER A 241 -4.73 -11.26 12.56
C SER A 241 -6.02 -10.49 12.35
N PRO A 242 -7.02 -11.08 11.65
CA PRO A 242 -8.32 -10.45 11.47
C PRO A 242 -8.94 -9.99 12.81
N GLY A 243 -9.51 -8.79 12.81
CA GLY A 243 -10.15 -8.21 14.00
C GLY A 243 -9.22 -7.49 14.97
N LYS A 244 -7.89 -7.54 14.77
CA LYS A 244 -6.93 -6.79 15.57
C LYS A 244 -6.62 -5.43 14.94
N GLY A 245 -7.01 -4.34 15.62
CA GLY A 245 -6.77 -2.98 15.19
C GLY A 245 -5.37 -2.45 15.57
N LEU A 246 -5.06 -1.24 15.08
CA LEU A 246 -3.79 -0.57 15.39
C LEU A 246 -3.63 -0.31 16.88
N LEU A 247 -4.71 0.10 17.59
CA LEU A 247 -4.66 0.38 19.02
C LEU A 247 -4.20 -0.84 19.82
N GLU A 248 -4.78 -2.03 19.57
CA GLU A 248 -4.40 -3.26 20.25
C GLU A 248 -2.95 -3.65 19.97
N ARG A 249 -2.54 -3.56 18.69
CA ARG A 249 -1.16 -3.87 18.30
C ARG A 249 -0.17 -2.93 18.96
N ALA A 250 -0.36 -1.63 18.84
CA ALA A 250 0.53 -0.64 19.41
C ALA A 250 0.62 -0.75 20.95
N SER A 251 -0.49 -1.04 21.62
CA SER A 251 -0.51 -1.28 23.06
C SER A 251 0.30 -2.51 23.47
N ALA A 252 0.14 -3.63 22.73
CA ALA A 252 0.89 -4.85 22.98
C ALA A 252 2.39 -4.71 22.68
N GLU A 253 2.73 -4.00 21.60
CA GLU A 253 4.10 -3.68 21.24
C GLU A 253 4.79 -2.82 22.31
N GLN A 254 4.13 -1.76 22.77
CA GLN A 254 4.64 -0.92 23.84
C GLN A 254 4.82 -1.69 25.15
N LEU A 255 3.90 -2.58 25.49
CA LEU A 255 4.01 -3.41 26.69
C LEU A 255 5.24 -4.34 26.63
N ARG A 256 5.59 -4.90 25.47
CA ARG A 256 6.64 -5.89 25.29
C ARG A 256 7.99 -5.30 24.93
N LEU A 257 7.99 -4.34 23.99
CA LEU A 257 9.19 -3.73 23.45
C LEU A 257 9.51 -2.38 24.10
N GLY A 258 8.52 -1.76 24.77
CA GLY A 258 8.59 -0.40 25.31
C GLY A 258 8.19 0.66 24.30
N LEU A 259 8.12 0.32 23.00
CA LEU A 259 7.77 1.20 21.89
C LEU A 259 6.83 0.49 20.93
N SER A 260 6.01 1.25 20.21
CA SER A 260 5.17 0.75 19.11
C SER A 260 5.95 0.64 17.81
N ALA A 261 5.35 -0.03 16.83
CA ALA A 261 5.89 -0.13 15.46
C ALA A 261 6.26 1.23 14.87
N THR A 262 5.47 2.26 15.10
CA THR A 262 5.72 3.64 14.63
C THR A 262 7.06 4.18 15.08
N GLU A 263 7.37 4.06 16.38
CA GLU A 263 8.64 4.56 16.93
C GLU A 263 9.82 3.65 16.55
N ILE A 264 9.62 2.33 16.57
CA ILE A 264 10.65 1.36 16.14
C ILE A 264 10.98 1.57 14.66
N GLY A 265 9.98 1.82 13.82
CA GLY A 265 10.18 2.17 12.42
C GLY A 265 10.96 3.47 12.24
N SER A 266 10.68 4.48 13.05
CA SER A 266 11.42 5.74 13.05
C SER A 266 12.88 5.54 13.42
N LEU A 267 13.18 4.77 14.46
CA LEU A 267 14.55 4.42 14.85
C LEU A 267 15.27 3.63 13.76
N LEU A 268 14.59 2.67 13.14
CA LEU A 268 15.18 1.89 12.05
C LEU A 268 15.49 2.75 10.82
N MET A 269 14.60 3.66 10.44
CA MET A 269 14.82 4.61 9.36
C MET A 269 15.98 5.57 9.67
N GLN A 270 16.15 5.99 10.92
CA GLN A 270 17.30 6.78 11.37
C GLN A 270 18.61 5.99 11.23
N GLU A 271 18.63 4.74 11.70
CA GLU A 271 19.78 3.84 11.56
C GLU A 271 20.17 3.61 10.09
N TRP A 272 19.20 3.66 9.20
CA TRP A 272 19.43 3.56 7.76
C TRP A 272 19.83 4.89 7.12
N GLY A 273 19.74 6.01 7.84
CA GLY A 273 20.13 7.33 7.34
C GLY A 273 19.11 7.98 6.42
N LEU A 274 17.80 7.65 6.57
CA LEU A 274 16.76 8.33 5.82
C LEU A 274 16.61 9.80 6.27
N PRO A 275 16.09 10.70 5.41
CA PRO A 275 15.89 12.12 5.76
C PRO A 275 14.98 12.27 6.98
N ALA A 276 15.35 13.15 7.92
CA ALA A 276 14.60 13.38 9.15
C ALA A 276 13.17 13.88 8.88
N SER A 277 12.98 14.70 7.84
CA SER A 277 11.64 15.17 7.42
C SER A 277 10.74 14.00 7.01
N LEU A 278 11.26 13.06 6.21
CA LEU A 278 10.51 11.87 5.78
C LEU A 278 10.16 10.98 6.97
N ILE A 279 11.11 10.77 7.90
CA ILE A 279 10.87 9.97 9.11
C ILE A 279 9.74 10.57 9.94
N ALA A 280 9.75 11.90 10.13
CA ALA A 280 8.70 12.60 10.86
C ALA A 280 7.33 12.44 10.18
N GLU A 281 7.28 12.60 8.86
CA GLU A 281 6.04 12.44 8.08
C GLU A 281 5.48 11.02 8.15
N VAL A 282 6.33 10.01 8.07
CA VAL A 282 5.93 8.58 8.20
C VAL A 282 5.40 8.29 9.60
N ALA A 283 6.06 8.80 10.64
CA ALA A 283 5.64 8.59 12.03
C ALA A 283 4.27 9.21 12.34
N GLU A 284 3.89 10.29 11.66
CA GLU A 284 2.59 10.93 11.85
C GLU A 284 1.43 10.07 11.34
N ILE A 285 1.65 9.15 10.40
CA ILE A 285 0.58 8.32 9.82
C ILE A 285 -0.14 7.55 10.93
N ASP A 286 0.54 6.72 11.69
CA ASP A 286 -0.11 5.92 12.73
C ASP A 286 -0.57 6.77 13.93
N ARG A 287 0.07 7.91 14.18
CA ARG A 287 -0.35 8.84 15.23
C ARG A 287 -1.73 9.45 14.98
N MET A 288 -2.23 9.40 13.74
CA MET A 288 -3.63 9.73 13.42
C MET A 288 -4.65 8.95 14.25
N LEU A 289 -4.29 7.77 14.74
CA LEU A 289 -5.13 6.99 15.66
C LEU A 289 -5.64 7.80 16.86
N VAL A 290 -4.81 8.69 17.39
CA VAL A 290 -5.09 9.48 18.62
C VAL A 290 -5.08 10.99 18.39
N THR A 291 -4.99 11.46 17.15
CA THR A 291 -4.81 12.89 16.86
C THR A 291 -6.10 13.50 16.34
N PRO A 292 -6.75 14.39 17.12
CA PRO A 292 -7.89 15.17 16.66
C PRO A 292 -7.53 16.07 15.47
N VAL A 293 -8.52 16.37 14.62
CA VAL A 293 -8.32 17.17 13.40
C VAL A 293 -7.81 18.59 13.71
N GLU A 294 -8.15 19.13 14.84
CA GLU A 294 -7.76 20.46 15.29
C GLU A 294 -6.25 20.58 15.61
N GLN A 295 -5.57 19.46 15.78
CA GLN A 295 -4.13 19.40 16.08
C GLN A 295 -3.26 19.26 14.83
N ILE A 296 -3.86 19.09 13.66
CA ILE A 296 -3.12 18.94 12.41
C ILE A 296 -3.29 20.19 11.56
N GLU A 297 -2.18 20.66 11.00
CA GLU A 297 -2.20 21.80 10.08
C GLU A 297 -3.12 21.51 8.88
N PRO A 298 -4.06 22.42 8.54
CA PRO A 298 -5.07 22.19 7.50
C PRO A 298 -4.47 21.82 6.12
N GLY A 299 -3.30 22.34 5.80
CA GLY A 299 -2.60 22.04 4.54
C GLY A 299 -2.14 20.59 4.40
N ARG A 300 -1.85 19.92 5.52
CA ARG A 300 -1.32 18.55 5.59
C ARG A 300 -2.40 17.50 5.90
N SER A 301 -3.50 17.92 6.52
CA SER A 301 -4.54 17.02 7.06
C SER A 301 -5.09 16.04 6.01
N ALA A 302 -5.40 16.49 4.81
CA ALA A 302 -5.99 15.63 3.77
C ALA A 302 -5.03 14.53 3.30
N GLY A 303 -3.75 14.87 3.08
CA GLY A 303 -2.74 13.89 2.67
C GLY A 303 -2.47 12.85 3.76
N LEU A 304 -2.31 13.30 5.01
CA LEU A 304 -2.06 12.43 6.15
C LEU A 304 -3.26 11.51 6.43
N ALA A 305 -4.49 12.05 6.38
CA ALA A 305 -5.71 11.25 6.53
C ALA A 305 -5.85 10.19 5.44
N LEU A 306 -5.50 10.53 4.19
CA LEU A 306 -5.50 9.56 3.10
C LEU A 306 -4.46 8.45 3.34
N CYS A 307 -3.24 8.80 3.75
CA CYS A 307 -2.20 7.81 4.06
C CYS A 307 -2.63 6.86 5.18
N TYR A 308 -3.14 7.40 6.27
CA TYR A 308 -3.65 6.58 7.38
C TYR A 308 -4.80 5.68 6.96
N PHE A 309 -5.79 6.23 6.25
CA PHE A 309 -6.92 5.46 5.71
C PHE A 309 -6.43 4.30 4.84
N CYS A 310 -5.53 4.58 3.89
CA CYS A 310 -5.00 3.56 2.99
C CYS A 310 -4.20 2.49 3.74
N ALA A 311 -3.42 2.87 4.76
CA ALA A 311 -2.69 1.93 5.59
C ALA A 311 -3.65 0.98 6.33
N ARG A 312 -4.67 1.50 7.01
CA ARG A 312 -5.65 0.68 7.76
C ARG A 312 -6.50 -0.18 6.82
N LEU A 313 -6.93 0.35 5.67
CA LEU A 313 -7.69 -0.43 4.69
C LEU A 313 -6.84 -1.50 4.02
N GLY A 314 -5.60 -1.19 3.67
CA GLY A 314 -4.63 -2.16 3.13
C GLY A 314 -4.40 -3.35 4.07
N GLU A 315 -4.28 -3.10 5.38
CA GLU A 315 -4.21 -4.16 6.39
C GLU A 315 -5.45 -5.05 6.39
N ARG A 316 -6.64 -4.46 6.39
CA ARG A 316 -7.89 -5.22 6.43
C ARG A 316 -8.11 -6.06 5.19
N LEU A 317 -7.69 -5.55 4.03
CA LEU A 317 -7.72 -6.29 2.77
C LEU A 317 -6.72 -7.46 2.78
N ALA A 318 -5.51 -7.24 3.28
CA ALA A 318 -4.48 -8.28 3.38
C ALA A 318 -4.83 -9.37 4.40
N LEU A 319 -5.47 -8.98 5.51
CA LEU A 319 -5.91 -9.91 6.56
C LEU A 319 -7.27 -10.57 6.24
N GLY A 320 -7.93 -10.22 5.13
CA GLY A 320 -9.23 -10.75 4.76
C GLY A 320 -10.40 -10.24 5.62
N SER A 321 -10.18 -9.26 6.51
CA SER A 321 -11.26 -8.60 7.27
C SER A 321 -12.19 -7.78 6.36
N VAL A 322 -11.69 -7.33 5.23
CA VAL A 322 -12.44 -6.78 4.10
C VAL A 322 -12.17 -7.68 2.90
N SER A 323 -13.15 -8.50 2.55
CA SER A 323 -13.01 -9.46 1.45
C SER A 323 -13.26 -8.81 0.07
N ASP A 324 -14.10 -7.80 0.01
CA ASP A 324 -14.45 -7.08 -1.21
C ASP A 324 -14.49 -5.57 -0.94
N LEU A 325 -13.64 -4.82 -1.65
CA LEU A 325 -13.61 -3.36 -1.55
C LEU A 325 -14.94 -2.73 -2.00
N ALA A 326 -15.66 -3.35 -2.94
CA ALA A 326 -16.95 -2.85 -3.40
C ALA A 326 -18.04 -2.87 -2.32
N ALA A 327 -17.92 -3.78 -1.35
CA ALA A 327 -18.86 -3.91 -0.23
C ALA A 327 -18.41 -3.11 1.02
N PHE A 328 -17.22 -2.52 1.01
CA PHE A 328 -16.71 -1.78 2.16
C PHE A 328 -17.45 -0.44 2.33
N ASP A 329 -18.13 -0.26 3.45
CA ASP A 329 -18.81 0.99 3.81
C ASP A 329 -18.02 1.75 4.88
N LEU A 330 -17.34 2.80 4.44
CA LEU A 330 -16.56 3.68 5.32
C LEU A 330 -17.45 4.39 6.37
N ALA A 331 -18.69 4.71 6.02
CA ALA A 331 -19.61 5.40 6.93
C ALA A 331 -20.11 4.49 8.04
N ALA A 332 -20.30 3.20 7.74
CA ALA A 332 -20.76 2.19 8.69
C ALA A 332 -19.63 1.66 9.59
N ASP A 333 -18.38 1.88 9.25
CA ASP A 333 -17.25 1.35 10.01
C ASP A 333 -17.13 2.00 11.40
N ALA A 334 -17.42 1.24 12.46
CA ALA A 334 -17.40 1.71 13.84
C ALA A 334 -16.10 1.41 14.59
N SER A 335 -15.03 0.99 13.90
CA SER A 335 -13.77 0.63 14.55
C SER A 335 -13.09 1.83 15.25
N MET A 336 -12.35 1.55 16.32
CA MET A 336 -11.57 2.56 17.03
C MET A 336 -10.49 3.19 16.13
N ASP A 337 -9.94 2.45 15.21
CA ASP A 337 -8.94 2.95 14.25
C ASP A 337 -9.47 4.12 13.41
N PHE A 338 -10.79 4.19 13.17
CA PHE A 338 -11.42 5.25 12.38
C PHE A 338 -12.09 6.34 13.22
N PHE A 339 -11.98 6.29 14.54
CA PHE A 339 -12.65 7.27 15.41
C PHE A 339 -12.27 8.72 15.06
N TYR A 340 -10.98 9.06 15.12
CA TYR A 340 -10.52 10.42 14.77
C TYR A 340 -10.49 10.62 13.25
N LEU A 341 -10.15 9.60 12.48
CA LEU A 341 -10.06 9.67 11.03
C LEU A 341 -11.33 10.23 10.38
N ARG A 342 -12.52 9.86 10.86
CA ARG A 342 -13.79 10.32 10.28
C ARG A 342 -13.85 11.85 10.16
N ARG A 343 -13.44 12.59 11.19
CA ARG A 343 -13.44 14.06 11.16
C ARG A 343 -12.40 14.63 10.19
N HIS A 344 -11.29 13.94 9.99
CA HIS A 344 -10.30 14.33 9.00
C HIS A 344 -10.82 14.11 7.56
N LEU A 345 -11.67 13.10 7.35
CA LEU A 345 -12.28 12.81 6.05
C LEU A 345 -13.36 13.81 5.65
N ASP A 346 -13.86 14.64 6.57
CA ASP A 346 -14.77 15.76 6.27
C ASP A 346 -14.09 16.90 5.49
N SER A 347 -12.77 16.83 5.26
CA SER A 347 -12.04 17.78 4.43
C SER A 347 -12.64 17.87 3.03
N PRO A 348 -12.87 19.09 2.48
CA PRO A 348 -13.36 19.27 1.10
C PRO A 348 -12.51 18.56 0.04
N ARG A 349 -11.19 18.39 0.29
CA ARG A 349 -10.27 17.66 -0.60
C ARG A 349 -10.55 16.15 -0.63
N LEU A 350 -11.19 15.61 0.40
CA LEU A 350 -11.51 14.18 0.51
C LEU A 350 -13.01 13.89 0.29
N ALA A 351 -13.82 14.91 -0.03
CA ALA A 351 -15.28 14.77 -0.17
C ALA A 351 -15.73 13.69 -1.17
N ARG A 352 -14.90 13.37 -2.17
CA ARG A 352 -15.17 12.33 -3.17
C ARG A 352 -14.48 11.00 -2.87
N LEU A 353 -13.86 10.84 -1.70
CA LEU A 353 -13.12 9.64 -1.35
C LEU A 353 -13.98 8.37 -1.47
N ALA A 354 -15.18 8.39 -0.89
CA ALA A 354 -16.12 7.26 -0.94
C ALA A 354 -16.53 6.89 -2.37
N GLU A 355 -16.77 7.89 -3.23
CA GLU A 355 -17.08 7.68 -4.65
C GLU A 355 -15.92 6.98 -5.37
N PHE A 356 -14.70 7.47 -5.19
CA PHE A 356 -13.53 6.93 -5.86
C PHE A 356 -13.12 5.56 -5.31
N LEU A 357 -13.37 5.31 -4.02
CA LEU A 357 -13.12 4.02 -3.38
C LEU A 357 -13.90 2.89 -4.07
N HIS A 358 -15.12 3.15 -4.49
CA HIS A 358 -16.01 2.19 -5.17
C HIS A 358 -15.89 2.23 -6.70
N SER A 359 -14.92 2.95 -7.25
CA SER A 359 -14.72 2.96 -8.69
C SER A 359 -14.35 1.57 -9.22
N ALA A 360 -14.95 1.17 -10.34
CA ALA A 360 -14.71 -0.16 -10.92
C ALA A 360 -13.22 -0.44 -11.21
N GLU A 361 -12.46 0.60 -11.55
CA GLU A 361 -11.02 0.49 -11.77
C GLU A 361 -10.28 0.11 -10.49
N LEU A 362 -10.55 0.81 -9.37
CA LEU A 362 -9.88 0.57 -8.10
C LEU A 362 -10.27 -0.78 -7.51
N VAL A 363 -11.57 -1.10 -7.51
CA VAL A 363 -12.09 -2.41 -7.05
C VAL A 363 -11.42 -3.55 -7.82
N LYS A 364 -11.35 -3.45 -9.15
CA LYS A 364 -10.67 -4.45 -9.98
C LYS A 364 -9.19 -4.55 -9.66
N SER A 365 -8.49 -3.43 -9.50
CA SER A 365 -7.05 -3.38 -9.19
C SER A 365 -6.77 -4.09 -7.85
N VAL A 366 -7.49 -3.72 -6.80
CA VAL A 366 -7.35 -4.31 -5.47
C VAL A 366 -7.67 -5.81 -5.48
N HIS A 367 -8.77 -6.22 -6.12
CA HIS A 367 -9.14 -7.63 -6.23
C HIS A 367 -8.06 -8.46 -6.93
N GLN A 368 -7.48 -7.95 -8.03
CA GLN A 368 -6.38 -8.63 -8.72
C GLN A 368 -5.13 -8.77 -7.85
N MET A 369 -4.81 -7.75 -7.03
CA MET A 369 -3.70 -7.83 -6.08
C MET A 369 -3.96 -8.89 -5.00
N GLN A 370 -5.17 -8.92 -4.42
CA GLN A 370 -5.54 -9.93 -3.43
C GLN A 370 -5.38 -11.35 -3.99
N LEU A 371 -5.87 -11.60 -5.21
CA LEU A 371 -5.69 -12.90 -5.88
C LEU A 371 -4.21 -13.25 -6.11
N ALA A 372 -3.38 -12.28 -6.48
CA ALA A 372 -1.95 -12.50 -6.69
C ALA A 372 -1.20 -12.81 -5.38
N PHE A 373 -1.67 -12.31 -4.23
CA PHE A 373 -1.11 -12.63 -2.92
C PHE A 373 -1.53 -14.01 -2.44
N LEU A 374 -2.81 -14.39 -2.62
CA LEU A 374 -3.32 -15.72 -2.29
C LEU A 374 -2.67 -16.83 -3.12
N ALA A 375 -2.19 -16.53 -4.32
CA ALA A 375 -1.49 -17.51 -5.16
C ALA A 375 -0.01 -17.74 -4.78
N ARG A 376 0.52 -17.01 -3.78
CA ARG A 376 1.89 -17.18 -3.24
C ARG A 376 1.95 -18.17 -2.08
N ASP A 377 0.79 -18.41 -1.41
CA ASP A 377 0.61 -19.41 -0.35
C ASP A 377 0.37 -20.81 -0.94
#